data_86b5fb13577c13769b42b52903e3e111
#
_entry.id   86b5fb13577c13769b42b52903e3e111
#
_cell.length_a   1.000
_cell.length_b   1.000
_cell.length_c   1.000
_cell.angle_alpha   90.00
_cell.angle_beta   90.00
_cell.angle_gamma   90.00
#
_symmetry.space_group_name_H-M   'P 1'
#
loop_
_entity.id
_entity.type
_entity.pdbx_description
1 polymer ?
#
loop_
_entity_poly.entity_id
_entity_poly.type
_entity_poly.pdbx_seq_one_letter_code
_entity_poly.pdbx_strand_id
1 'polypeptide(L)'
;DTEVSKSVRYDYHTLLSSLYEESFFSQISDWCARNGISFSGHLLLEDDIRLHTVFEGNFFSLLRHMHFPGIDMLQSIPSMLCHSDYAFTPKLVSSVARAYNRPHVMSEVSAHAQGGKVTHDQMYASLCAQYALGVDIFTYYYGERFMDPETYTRYNHALGRIDAIMAGRTVADALLYYPIETMQMHHRPSD
;
A
#
# COMPACT_ATOMS: atom_id res chain seq x y z
N ASP A 1 15.68 18.76 22.31
CA ASP A 1 16.01 18.28 20.96
C ASP A 1 16.96 19.28 20.26
N THR A 2 18.17 18.86 19.96
CA THR A 2 19.17 19.69 19.27
C THR A 2 19.19 19.35 17.78
N GLU A 3 19.73 20.23 16.95
CA GLU A 3 19.93 19.93 15.51
C GLU A 3 20.84 18.71 15.32
N VAL A 4 21.84 18.54 16.19
CA VAL A 4 22.69 17.34 16.18
C VAL A 4 21.89 16.07 16.42
N SER A 5 20.97 16.06 17.40
CA SER A 5 20.14 14.88 17.67
C SER A 5 19.17 14.57 16.52
N LYS A 6 18.67 15.57 15.83
CA LYS A 6 17.82 15.38 14.63
C LYS A 6 18.63 14.77 13.49
N SER A 7 19.84 15.31 13.24
CA SER A 7 20.73 14.76 12.20
C SER A 7 21.10 13.31 12.48
N VAL A 8 21.45 12.98 13.72
CA VAL A 8 21.77 11.58 14.09
C VAL A 8 20.59 10.64 13.87
N ARG A 9 19.35 11.04 14.21
CA ARG A 9 18.16 10.22 13.94
C ARG A 9 17.92 10.04 12.46
N TYR A 10 18.05 11.10 11.69
CA TYR A 10 17.92 11.05 10.23
C TYR A 10 18.93 10.08 9.63
N ASP A 11 20.22 10.22 9.97
CA ASP A 11 21.28 9.35 9.47
C ASP A 11 21.04 7.88 9.85
N TYR A 12 20.61 7.63 11.10
CA TYR A 12 20.28 6.29 11.58
C TYR A 12 19.14 5.65 10.78
N HIS A 13 18.01 6.34 10.62
CA HIS A 13 16.87 5.79 9.90
C HIS A 13 17.11 5.66 8.40
N THR A 14 17.89 6.58 7.83
CA THR A 14 18.32 6.49 6.42
C THR A 14 19.20 5.28 6.20
N LEU A 15 20.18 5.06 7.08
CA LEU A 15 21.03 3.87 7.01
C LEU A 15 20.23 2.58 7.19
N LEU A 16 19.35 2.54 8.18
CA LEU A 16 18.48 1.36 8.41
C LEU A 16 17.61 1.04 7.19
N SER A 17 17.00 2.06 6.60
CA SER A 17 16.19 1.90 5.38
C SER A 17 17.03 1.38 4.21
N SER A 18 18.24 1.92 4.01
CA SER A 18 19.16 1.46 2.96
C SER A 18 19.59 0.00 3.16
N LEU A 19 19.90 -0.38 4.40
CA LEU A 19 20.26 -1.76 4.72
C LEU A 19 19.11 -2.72 4.47
N TYR A 20 17.88 -2.33 4.82
CA TYR A 20 16.69 -3.13 4.57
C TYR A 20 16.40 -3.26 3.06
N GLU A 21 16.54 -2.17 2.34
CA GLU A 21 16.43 -2.15 0.88
C GLU A 21 17.44 -3.11 0.22
N GLU A 22 18.72 -3.01 0.58
CA GLU A 22 19.80 -3.82 0.00
C GLU A 22 19.74 -5.28 0.42
N SER A 23 19.46 -5.55 1.71
CA SER A 23 19.54 -6.90 2.27
C SER A 23 18.32 -7.75 1.96
N PHE A 24 17.17 -7.16 1.61
CA PHE A 24 15.92 -7.88 1.40
C PHE A 24 15.27 -7.53 0.06
N PHE A 25 14.80 -6.30 -0.11
CA PHE A 25 13.94 -5.94 -1.25
C PHE A 25 14.64 -6.03 -2.60
N SER A 26 15.85 -5.50 -2.73
CA SER A 26 16.57 -5.54 -4.01
C SER A 26 16.94 -6.98 -4.39
N GLN A 27 17.36 -7.79 -3.42
CA GLN A 27 17.75 -9.18 -3.68
C GLN A 27 16.58 -10.03 -4.18
N ILE A 28 15.40 -9.90 -3.55
CA ILE A 28 14.20 -10.61 -3.97
C ILE A 28 13.75 -10.10 -5.35
N SER A 29 13.73 -8.79 -5.54
CA SER A 29 13.38 -8.17 -6.83
C SER A 29 14.24 -8.70 -7.96
N ASP A 30 15.56 -8.69 -7.78
CA ASP A 30 16.53 -9.17 -8.77
C ASP A 30 16.39 -10.66 -9.03
N TRP A 31 16.15 -11.46 -7.98
CA TRP A 31 15.92 -12.88 -8.15
C TRP A 31 14.65 -13.15 -8.94
N CYS A 32 13.54 -12.48 -8.61
CA CYS A 32 12.27 -12.59 -9.33
C CYS A 32 12.43 -12.22 -10.80
N ALA A 33 13.07 -11.09 -11.08
CA ALA A 33 13.32 -10.63 -12.45
C ALA A 33 14.13 -11.66 -13.27
N ARG A 34 15.18 -12.23 -12.68
CA ARG A 34 16.00 -13.27 -13.37
C ARG A 34 15.23 -14.56 -13.62
N ASN A 35 14.19 -14.84 -12.83
CA ASN A 35 13.38 -16.06 -12.98
C ASN A 35 12.05 -15.83 -13.72
N GLY A 36 11.81 -14.63 -14.25
CA GLY A 36 10.61 -14.32 -15.04
C GLY A 36 9.32 -14.30 -14.22
N ILE A 37 9.41 -14.01 -12.92
CA ILE A 37 8.26 -13.87 -12.02
C ILE A 37 8.22 -12.46 -11.44
N SER A 38 7.04 -12.00 -11.05
CA SER A 38 6.88 -10.68 -10.44
C SER A 38 6.96 -10.76 -8.92
N PHE A 39 7.62 -9.77 -8.33
CA PHE A 39 7.64 -9.56 -6.88
C PHE A 39 6.52 -8.59 -6.51
N SER A 40 5.66 -9.00 -5.60
CA SER A 40 4.60 -8.17 -5.01
C SER A 40 4.45 -8.52 -3.53
N GLY A 41 3.77 -7.66 -2.79
CA GLY A 41 3.50 -7.80 -1.37
C GLY A 41 3.14 -6.45 -0.78
N HIS A 42 3.13 -6.39 0.53
CA HIS A 42 2.86 -5.17 1.29
C HIS A 42 3.85 -5.04 2.46
N LEU A 43 3.80 -3.93 3.16
CA LEU A 43 4.59 -3.68 4.37
C LEU A 43 3.71 -3.87 5.62
N LEU A 44 4.00 -3.18 6.70
CA LEU A 44 3.25 -3.28 7.95
C LEU A 44 2.81 -1.89 8.43
N LEU A 45 1.51 -1.73 8.71
CA LEU A 45 0.95 -0.47 9.24
C LEU A 45 1.15 0.73 8.29
N GLU A 46 1.00 0.50 7.00
CA GLU A 46 1.20 1.50 5.95
C GLU A 46 0.17 2.63 5.99
N ASP A 47 -0.89 2.46 6.74
CA ASP A 47 -1.96 3.44 6.95
C ASP A 47 -1.59 4.56 7.94
N ASP A 48 -0.52 4.39 8.72
CA ASP A 48 -0.02 5.41 9.64
C ASP A 48 1.41 5.85 9.27
N ILE A 49 1.53 7.02 8.67
CA ILE A 49 2.81 7.59 8.24
C ILE A 49 3.84 7.72 9.38
N ARG A 50 3.39 7.84 10.65
CA ARG A 50 4.29 7.91 11.80
C ARG A 50 5.01 6.59 12.02
N LEU A 51 4.32 5.48 11.69
CA LEU A 51 4.85 4.14 11.85
C LEU A 51 5.78 3.73 10.71
N HIS A 52 5.75 4.41 9.56
CA HIS A 52 6.67 4.14 8.47
C HIS A 52 8.14 4.24 8.90
N THR A 53 8.48 5.23 9.73
CA THR A 53 9.86 5.37 10.25
C THR A 53 10.30 4.16 11.06
N VAL A 54 9.39 3.56 11.84
CA VAL A 54 9.68 2.44 12.75
C VAL A 54 9.77 1.12 12.02
N PHE A 55 8.78 0.83 11.16
CA PHE A 55 8.60 -0.49 10.55
C PHE A 55 9.26 -0.61 9.18
N GLU A 56 9.43 0.50 8.47
CA GLU A 56 9.81 0.52 7.07
C GLU A 56 11.04 1.38 6.78
N GLY A 57 11.32 2.35 7.63
CA GLY A 57 12.34 3.36 7.38
C GLY A 57 11.92 4.36 6.31
N ASN A 58 11.57 3.89 5.10
CA ASN A 58 11.05 4.72 4.01
C ASN A 58 10.19 3.86 3.06
N PHE A 59 8.89 4.09 3.09
CA PHE A 59 7.90 3.38 2.29
C PHE A 59 8.20 3.42 0.78
N PHE A 60 8.57 4.57 0.25
CA PHE A 60 8.85 4.72 -1.18
C PHE A 60 10.11 3.96 -1.61
N SER A 61 11.16 4.01 -0.79
CA SER A 61 12.44 3.36 -1.12
C SER A 61 12.30 1.84 -1.14
N LEU A 62 11.48 1.27 -0.28
CA LEU A 62 11.27 -0.18 -0.24
C LEU A 62 10.35 -0.65 -1.37
N LEU A 63 9.18 -0.02 -1.50
CA LEU A 63 8.17 -0.45 -2.48
C LEU A 63 8.60 -0.25 -3.94
N ARG A 64 9.54 0.65 -4.22
CA ARG A 64 10.09 0.83 -5.58
C ARG A 64 10.72 -0.45 -6.15
N HIS A 65 11.15 -1.37 -5.29
CA HIS A 65 11.74 -2.65 -5.71
C HIS A 65 10.68 -3.68 -6.10
N MET A 66 9.45 -3.52 -5.69
CA MET A 66 8.37 -4.42 -6.09
C MET A 66 7.99 -4.18 -7.56
N HIS A 67 7.74 -5.25 -8.30
CA HIS A 67 7.20 -5.18 -9.65
C HIS A 67 5.76 -4.66 -9.63
N PHE A 68 4.99 -5.08 -8.62
CA PHE A 68 3.66 -4.58 -8.29
C PHE A 68 3.68 -4.15 -6.82
N PRO A 69 3.97 -2.85 -6.51
CA PRO A 69 3.92 -2.37 -5.13
C PRO A 69 2.52 -2.59 -4.56
N GLY A 70 2.46 -2.97 -3.30
CA GLY A 70 1.19 -3.31 -2.68
C GLY A 70 1.04 -2.80 -1.25
N ILE A 71 -0.17 -2.94 -0.74
CA ILE A 71 -0.61 -2.56 0.60
C ILE A 71 -1.51 -3.63 1.20
N ASP A 72 -1.61 -3.65 2.53
CA ASP A 72 -2.60 -4.41 3.28
C ASP A 72 -3.76 -3.50 3.70
N MET A 73 -4.93 -3.72 3.11
CA MET A 73 -6.16 -2.99 3.45
C MET A 73 -7.01 -3.78 4.43
N LEU A 74 -6.60 -3.74 5.70
CA LEU A 74 -7.33 -4.41 6.79
C LEU A 74 -8.75 -3.85 7.00
N GLN A 75 -8.99 -2.59 6.62
CA GLN A 75 -10.25 -1.91 6.81
C GLN A 75 -11.00 -1.75 5.48
N SER A 76 -11.93 -2.65 5.21
CA SER A 76 -12.76 -2.62 4.00
C SER A 76 -14.12 -1.93 4.19
N ILE A 77 -14.28 -1.12 5.24
CA ILE A 77 -15.50 -0.35 5.48
C ILE A 77 -15.40 0.99 4.74
N PRO A 78 -16.31 1.30 3.79
CA PRO A 78 -16.22 2.52 2.96
C PRO A 78 -16.14 3.82 3.76
N SER A 79 -16.82 3.91 4.91
CA SER A 79 -16.76 5.10 5.78
C SER A 79 -15.36 5.33 6.34
N MET A 80 -14.59 4.31 6.60
CA MET A 80 -13.20 4.45 7.07
C MET A 80 -12.29 4.92 5.95
N LEU A 81 -12.48 4.43 4.73
CA LEU A 81 -11.75 4.93 3.56
C LEU A 81 -11.99 6.42 3.29
N CYS A 82 -13.15 6.96 3.70
CA CYS A 82 -13.49 8.37 3.47
C CYS A 82 -13.08 9.30 4.61
N HIS A 83 -12.86 8.79 5.82
CA HIS A 83 -12.75 9.60 7.03
C HIS A 83 -11.52 9.33 7.89
N SER A 84 -10.63 8.45 7.45
CA SER A 84 -9.44 8.06 8.21
C SER A 84 -8.19 8.07 7.34
N ASP A 85 -7.06 7.79 7.97
CA ASP A 85 -5.77 7.65 7.32
C ASP A 85 -5.76 6.55 6.23
N TYR A 86 -6.71 5.62 6.29
CA TYR A 86 -6.88 4.55 5.28
C TYR A 86 -7.16 5.05 3.85
N ALA A 87 -7.73 6.23 3.67
CA ALA A 87 -7.89 6.83 2.33
C ALA A 87 -6.54 7.20 1.69
N PHE A 88 -5.56 7.49 2.53
CA PHE A 88 -4.22 7.88 2.11
C PHE A 88 -3.42 6.70 1.55
N THR A 89 -3.54 5.52 2.15
CA THR A 89 -2.71 4.34 1.83
C THR A 89 -2.80 3.89 0.37
N PRO A 90 -3.99 3.69 -0.23
CA PRO A 90 -4.09 3.36 -1.66
C PRO A 90 -3.49 4.44 -2.56
N LYS A 91 -3.64 5.71 -2.16
CA LYS A 91 -3.08 6.82 -2.94
C LYS A 91 -1.56 6.88 -2.82
N LEU A 92 -1.02 6.58 -1.65
CA LEU A 92 0.41 6.56 -1.41
C LEU A 92 1.08 5.49 -2.28
N VAL A 93 0.60 4.24 -2.23
CA VAL A 93 1.17 3.14 -3.03
C VAL A 93 1.04 3.38 -4.54
N SER A 94 -0.09 3.90 -5.00
CA SER A 94 -0.27 4.25 -6.41
C SER A 94 0.67 5.38 -6.86
N SER A 95 1.07 6.26 -5.94
CA SER A 95 2.09 7.28 -6.19
C SER A 95 3.48 6.68 -6.33
N VAL A 96 3.82 5.66 -5.51
CA VAL A 96 5.06 4.88 -5.70
C VAL A 96 5.08 4.24 -7.08
N ALA A 97 4.02 3.53 -7.45
CA ALA A 97 3.94 2.86 -8.75
C ALA A 97 4.16 3.85 -9.91
N ARG A 98 3.53 5.02 -9.85
CA ARG A 98 3.70 6.07 -10.87
C ARG A 98 5.12 6.64 -10.90
N ALA A 99 5.70 6.93 -9.73
CA ALA A 99 7.05 7.50 -9.64
C ALA A 99 8.12 6.57 -10.23
N TYR A 100 7.90 5.26 -10.13
CA TYR A 100 8.85 4.24 -10.59
C TYR A 100 8.37 3.43 -11.81
N ASN A 101 7.35 3.93 -12.52
CA ASN A 101 6.80 3.30 -13.75
C ASN A 101 6.41 1.82 -13.54
N ARG A 102 5.80 1.51 -12.40
CA ARG A 102 5.27 0.17 -12.15
C ARG A 102 3.89 0.04 -12.79
N PRO A 103 3.60 -1.09 -13.48
CA PRO A 103 2.39 -1.22 -14.28
C PRO A 103 1.12 -1.39 -13.44
N HIS A 104 1.26 -1.96 -12.24
CA HIS A 104 0.15 -2.38 -11.40
C HIS A 104 0.38 -2.02 -9.93
N VAL A 105 -0.71 -1.94 -9.18
CA VAL A 105 -0.76 -1.70 -7.75
C VAL A 105 -1.63 -2.76 -7.09
N MET A 106 -1.08 -3.49 -6.13
CA MET A 106 -1.77 -4.55 -5.41
C MET A 106 -2.35 -4.04 -4.09
N SER A 107 -3.49 -4.57 -3.70
CA SER A 107 -4.02 -4.47 -2.33
C SER A 107 -4.41 -5.86 -1.82
N GLU A 108 -3.89 -6.22 -0.66
CA GLU A 108 -4.44 -7.32 0.11
C GLU A 108 -5.69 -6.84 0.84
N VAL A 109 -6.82 -7.51 0.61
CA VAL A 109 -8.13 -7.09 1.13
C VAL A 109 -8.63 -8.13 2.12
N SER A 110 -8.85 -7.72 3.35
CA SER A 110 -9.28 -8.60 4.43
C SER A 110 -10.68 -8.28 4.94
N ALA A 111 -11.48 -9.32 5.16
CA ALA A 111 -12.71 -9.26 5.93
C ALA A 111 -12.51 -9.67 7.41
N HIS A 112 -11.37 -10.26 7.75
CA HIS A 112 -11.12 -10.83 9.08
C HIS A 112 -10.84 -9.81 10.16
N ALA A 113 -10.05 -8.80 9.87
CA ALA A 113 -9.71 -7.74 10.83
C ALA A 113 -10.93 -6.95 11.31
N GLN A 114 -12.05 -7.09 10.62
CA GLN A 114 -13.31 -6.42 10.90
C GLN A 114 -14.31 -7.33 11.64
N GLY A 115 -13.84 -8.48 12.13
CA GLY A 115 -14.64 -9.42 12.90
C GLY A 115 -15.81 -10.04 12.10
N GLY A 116 -15.69 -10.14 10.78
CA GLY A 116 -16.73 -10.68 9.91
C GLY A 116 -17.98 -9.81 9.79
N LYS A 117 -17.87 -8.53 10.15
CA LYS A 117 -18.99 -7.57 10.14
C LYS A 117 -19.16 -6.82 8.81
N VAL A 118 -18.24 -7.00 7.87
CA VAL A 118 -18.30 -6.34 6.56
C VAL A 118 -19.29 -7.07 5.67
N THR A 119 -20.23 -6.33 5.10
CA THR A 119 -21.14 -6.88 4.09
C THR A 119 -20.45 -6.94 2.72
N HIS A 120 -21.01 -7.76 1.81
CA HIS A 120 -20.50 -7.82 0.43
C HIS A 120 -20.55 -6.46 -0.27
N ASP A 121 -21.61 -5.69 -0.07
CA ASP A 121 -21.73 -4.36 -0.68
C ASP A 121 -20.71 -3.37 -0.13
N GLN A 122 -20.39 -3.45 1.16
CA GLN A 122 -19.32 -2.65 1.76
C GLN A 122 -17.96 -3.02 1.18
N MET A 123 -17.67 -4.31 1.05
CA MET A 123 -16.44 -4.79 0.41
C MET A 123 -16.35 -4.28 -1.03
N TYR A 124 -17.42 -4.42 -1.81
CA TYR A 124 -17.47 -3.94 -3.19
C TYR A 124 -17.23 -2.44 -3.29
N ALA A 125 -17.87 -1.65 -2.44
CA ALA A 125 -17.67 -0.20 -2.39
C ALA A 125 -16.22 0.17 -2.02
N SER A 126 -15.61 -0.58 -1.09
CA SER A 126 -14.18 -0.42 -0.75
C SER A 126 -13.27 -0.68 -1.95
N LEU A 127 -13.50 -1.77 -2.68
CA LEU A 127 -12.72 -2.11 -3.88
C LEU A 127 -12.87 -1.02 -4.95
N CYS A 128 -14.10 -0.51 -5.17
CA CYS A 128 -14.33 0.61 -6.10
C CYS A 128 -13.57 1.87 -5.69
N ALA A 129 -13.56 2.21 -4.39
CA ALA A 129 -12.81 3.36 -3.87
C ALA A 129 -11.30 3.19 -4.07
N GLN A 130 -10.77 1.99 -3.83
CA GLN A 130 -9.36 1.68 -4.06
C GLN A 130 -8.98 1.78 -5.54
N TYR A 131 -9.83 1.30 -6.46
CA TYR A 131 -9.66 1.53 -7.91
C TYR A 131 -9.57 3.02 -8.24
N ALA A 132 -10.48 3.83 -7.71
CA ALA A 132 -10.46 5.28 -7.92
C ALA A 132 -9.16 5.94 -7.40
N LEU A 133 -8.50 5.34 -6.42
CA LEU A 133 -7.23 5.78 -5.86
C LEU A 133 -6.01 5.16 -6.56
N GLY A 134 -6.22 4.27 -7.53
CA GLY A 134 -5.18 3.74 -8.41
C GLY A 134 -4.68 2.33 -8.08
N VAL A 135 -5.42 1.57 -7.28
CA VAL A 135 -5.20 0.12 -7.07
C VAL A 135 -5.93 -0.64 -8.17
N ASP A 136 -5.32 -1.66 -8.75
CA ASP A 136 -5.89 -2.42 -9.87
C ASP A 136 -5.77 -3.94 -9.71
N ILE A 137 -5.03 -4.43 -8.70
CA ILE A 137 -4.95 -5.85 -8.35
C ILE A 137 -5.42 -6.06 -6.92
N PHE A 138 -6.29 -7.05 -6.71
CA PHE A 138 -6.75 -7.41 -5.37
C PHE A 138 -6.41 -8.85 -5.02
N THR A 139 -5.71 -9.01 -3.90
CA THR A 139 -5.46 -10.30 -3.26
C THR A 139 -6.43 -10.45 -2.12
N TYR A 140 -7.31 -11.44 -2.21
CA TYR A 140 -8.35 -11.64 -1.21
C TYR A 140 -7.85 -12.50 -0.05
N TYR A 141 -7.79 -11.91 1.14
CA TYR A 141 -7.49 -12.57 2.39
C TYR A 141 -8.79 -12.81 3.19
N TYR A 142 -9.65 -13.64 2.65
CA TYR A 142 -10.85 -14.12 3.35
C TYR A 142 -11.25 -15.50 2.84
N GLY A 143 -11.79 -16.34 3.76
CA GLY A 143 -12.14 -17.71 3.44
C GLY A 143 -13.38 -17.83 2.54
N GLU A 144 -13.56 -18.99 1.93
CA GLU A 144 -14.69 -19.38 1.06
C GLU A 144 -16.06 -19.10 1.67
N ARG A 145 -16.15 -19.05 3.01
CA ARG A 145 -17.39 -18.77 3.74
C ARG A 145 -17.84 -17.31 3.69
N PHE A 146 -16.96 -16.39 3.34
CA PHE A 146 -17.29 -14.98 3.25
C PHE A 146 -18.08 -14.68 1.96
N MET A 147 -17.76 -15.38 0.89
CA MET A 147 -18.36 -15.12 -0.40
C MET A 147 -18.62 -16.47 -1.13
N ASP A 148 -19.85 -16.76 -1.44
CA ASP A 148 -20.20 -17.92 -2.25
C ASP A 148 -19.71 -17.75 -3.71
N PRO A 149 -19.58 -18.85 -4.50
CA PRO A 149 -19.03 -18.78 -5.86
C PRO A 149 -19.82 -17.86 -6.81
N GLU A 150 -21.14 -17.76 -6.65
CA GLU A 150 -21.97 -16.89 -7.49
C GLU A 150 -21.70 -15.42 -7.19
N THR A 151 -21.70 -15.06 -5.92
CA THR A 151 -21.34 -13.71 -5.43
C THR A 151 -19.93 -13.34 -5.87
N TYR A 152 -18.96 -14.24 -5.71
CA TYR A 152 -17.57 -14.03 -6.13
C TYR A 152 -17.48 -13.77 -7.64
N THR A 153 -18.16 -14.56 -8.46
CA THR A 153 -18.20 -14.38 -9.91
C THR A 153 -18.81 -13.02 -10.29
N ARG A 154 -19.93 -12.66 -9.69
CA ARG A 154 -20.59 -11.36 -9.90
C ARG A 154 -19.67 -10.18 -9.56
N TYR A 155 -18.93 -10.28 -8.46
CA TYR A 155 -17.95 -9.28 -8.05
C TYR A 155 -16.83 -9.13 -9.08
N ASN A 156 -16.19 -10.21 -9.46
CA ASN A 156 -15.09 -10.15 -10.42
C ASN A 156 -15.54 -9.60 -11.79
N HIS A 157 -16.73 -9.94 -12.26
CA HIS A 157 -17.29 -9.32 -13.45
C HIS A 157 -17.54 -7.81 -13.30
N ALA A 158 -17.99 -7.36 -12.13
CA ALA A 158 -18.20 -5.95 -11.87
C ALA A 158 -16.86 -5.21 -11.80
N LEU A 159 -15.87 -5.77 -11.09
CA LEU A 159 -14.52 -5.21 -10.99
C LEU A 159 -13.83 -5.14 -12.34
N GLY A 160 -13.95 -6.17 -13.19
CA GLY A 160 -13.40 -6.15 -14.55
C GLY A 160 -13.99 -5.06 -15.43
N ARG A 161 -15.25 -4.66 -15.21
CA ARG A 161 -15.82 -3.49 -15.90
C ARG A 161 -15.25 -2.18 -15.39
N ILE A 162 -15.00 -2.08 -14.08
CA ILE A 162 -14.37 -0.91 -13.47
C ILE A 162 -12.94 -0.78 -13.98
N ASP A 163 -12.19 -1.86 -14.00
CA ASP A 163 -10.83 -1.91 -14.51
C ASP A 163 -10.76 -1.36 -15.96
N ALA A 164 -11.66 -1.80 -16.82
CA ALA A 164 -11.75 -1.31 -18.20
C ALA A 164 -12.04 0.21 -18.28
N ILE A 165 -12.81 0.77 -17.34
CA ILE A 165 -13.08 2.22 -17.26
C ILE A 165 -11.86 2.96 -16.72
N MET A 166 -11.16 2.37 -15.76
CA MET A 166 -10.01 2.98 -15.08
C MET A 166 -8.68 2.82 -15.84
N ALA A 167 -8.66 2.10 -16.96
CA ALA A 167 -7.48 1.91 -17.82
C ALA A 167 -6.94 3.23 -18.44
N GLY A 168 -7.58 4.36 -18.17
CA GLY A 168 -7.17 5.67 -18.61
C GLY A 168 -5.99 6.25 -17.79
N ARG A 169 -5.46 7.37 -18.28
CA ARG A 169 -4.43 8.12 -17.57
C ARG A 169 -5.03 8.87 -16.37
N THR A 170 -4.47 8.69 -15.20
CA THR A 170 -4.82 9.51 -14.02
C THR A 170 -4.39 10.98 -14.26
N VAL A 171 -5.31 11.90 -14.08
CA VAL A 171 -5.04 13.33 -14.05
C VAL A 171 -4.94 13.78 -12.60
N ALA A 172 -3.87 14.50 -12.25
CA ALA A 172 -3.66 15.03 -10.91
C ALA A 172 -3.29 16.51 -11.00
N ASP A 173 -4.03 17.35 -10.25
CA ASP A 173 -3.84 18.80 -10.22
C ASP A 173 -2.94 19.26 -9.06
N ALA A 174 -2.65 18.36 -8.12
CA ALA A 174 -1.85 18.65 -6.94
C ALA A 174 -0.84 17.53 -6.65
N LEU A 175 0.29 17.93 -6.09
CA LEU A 175 1.30 17.03 -5.53
C LEU A 175 1.34 17.21 -4.02
N LEU A 176 1.21 16.10 -3.28
CA LEU A 176 1.44 16.05 -1.86
C LEU A 176 2.87 15.58 -1.59
N TYR A 177 3.58 16.32 -0.75
CA TYR A 177 4.90 15.92 -0.29
C TYR A 177 4.78 14.82 0.79
N TYR A 178 5.55 13.74 0.63
CA TYR A 178 5.69 12.68 1.63
C TYR A 178 6.85 13.02 2.58
N PRO A 179 6.58 13.47 3.83
CA PRO A 179 7.58 14.11 4.68
C PRO A 179 8.39 13.13 5.51
N ILE A 180 8.86 12.02 4.93
CA ILE A 180 9.53 10.94 5.68
C ILE A 180 10.80 11.42 6.38
N GLU A 181 11.58 12.31 5.77
CA GLU A 181 12.80 12.86 6.37
C GLU A 181 12.47 13.62 7.66
N THR A 182 11.39 14.40 7.65
CA THR A 182 10.90 15.11 8.83
C THR A 182 10.45 14.12 9.91
N MET A 183 9.77 13.06 9.54
CA MET A 183 9.35 12.00 10.48
C MET A 183 10.58 11.34 11.11
N GLN A 184 11.58 10.98 10.31
CA GLN A 184 12.84 10.39 10.79
C GLN A 184 13.60 11.32 11.74
N MET A 185 13.72 12.61 11.43
CA MET A 185 14.38 13.60 12.27
C MET A 185 13.72 13.77 13.64
N HIS A 186 12.41 13.65 13.68
CA HIS A 186 11.61 13.92 14.87
C HIS A 186 11.16 12.66 15.61
N HIS A 187 11.39 11.48 15.05
CA HIS A 187 10.99 10.22 15.69
C HIS A 187 11.63 10.05 17.06
N ARG A 188 10.86 9.60 18.04
CA ARG A 188 11.30 9.20 19.38
C ARG A 188 10.82 7.78 19.66
N PRO A 189 11.65 6.94 20.31
CA PRO A 189 11.25 5.54 20.60
C PRO A 189 10.02 5.38 21.48
N SER A 190 9.53 6.46 22.08
CA SER A 190 8.31 6.50 22.88
C SER A 190 7.07 6.96 22.12
N ASP A 191 7.21 7.31 20.88
CA ASP A 191 6.12 7.77 20.00
C ASP A 191 5.49 6.55 19.22
#